data_ea270a737696766fbd61e1fd98b91ae9
#
_entry.id   ea270a737696766fbd61e1fd98b91ae9
#
_cell.length_a   1.000
_cell.length_b   1.000
_cell.length_c   1.000
_cell.angle_alpha   90.00
_cell.angle_beta   90.00
_cell.angle_gamma   90.00
#
_symmetry.space_group_name_H-M   'P 1'
#
loop_
_entity.id
_entity.type
_entity.pdbx_description
1 polymer ?
#
loop_
_entity_poly.entity_id
_entity_poly.type
_entity_poly.pdbx_seq_one_letter_code
_entity_poly.pdbx_strand_id
1 'polypeptide(L)'
;MSSVKKNIVYQTAYQLLNTALPLITAPYLSRVLGASNLGIFSYTSSMVSYFTLFAMLGTMNYGTRSIAATQDNKDQRSRVFCEIYALQLSVSGIVFVLYLAYLLLFCSRYKLIACIQIIEIFSCALNIGWLFFGLEKFKVTVTRNMIIKVATV
;
A
#
# COMPACT_ATOMS: atom_id res chain seq x y z
N MET A 1 -23.52 -11.18 -16.17
CA MET A 1 -23.89 -9.82 -15.72
C MET A 1 -24.11 -9.68 -14.21
N SER A 2 -24.46 -10.73 -13.45
CA SER A 2 -24.64 -10.61 -11.98
C SER A 2 -23.33 -10.42 -11.20
N SER A 3 -22.21 -10.94 -11.70
CA SER A 3 -20.89 -10.84 -11.06
C SER A 3 -20.34 -9.41 -11.05
N VAL A 4 -20.49 -8.67 -12.14
CA VAL A 4 -19.99 -7.27 -12.27
C VAL A 4 -20.76 -6.34 -11.32
N LYS A 5 -22.09 -6.48 -11.23
CA LYS A 5 -22.88 -5.68 -10.28
C LYS A 5 -22.49 -5.92 -8.84
N LYS A 6 -22.24 -7.18 -8.44
CA LYS A 6 -21.75 -7.52 -7.10
C LYS A 6 -20.37 -6.91 -6.83
N ASN A 7 -19.46 -6.97 -7.79
CA ASN A 7 -18.11 -6.40 -7.64
C ASN A 7 -18.17 -4.88 -7.47
N ILE A 8 -19.02 -4.19 -8.22
CA ILE A 8 -19.22 -2.74 -8.07
C ILE A 8 -19.76 -2.41 -6.66
N VAL A 9 -20.75 -3.15 -6.17
CA VAL A 9 -21.31 -2.92 -4.82
C VAL A 9 -20.24 -3.11 -3.74
N TYR A 10 -19.44 -4.19 -3.81
CA TYR A 10 -18.34 -4.41 -2.87
C TYR A 10 -17.29 -3.29 -2.92
N GLN A 11 -16.95 -2.83 -4.12
CA GLN A 11 -15.97 -1.76 -4.30
C GLN A 11 -16.49 -0.41 -3.78
N THR A 12 -17.76 -0.11 -4.02
CA THR A 12 -18.42 1.10 -3.51
C THR A 12 -18.52 1.06 -1.97
N ALA A 13 -18.94 -0.06 -1.39
CA ALA A 13 -18.99 -0.22 0.06
C ALA A 13 -17.60 -0.06 0.69
N TYR A 14 -16.57 -0.65 0.10
CA TYR A 14 -15.18 -0.48 0.54
C TYR A 14 -14.71 0.99 0.45
N GLN A 15 -15.06 1.69 -0.62
CA GLN A 15 -14.72 3.10 -0.80
C GLN A 15 -15.43 3.99 0.24
N LEU A 16 -16.70 3.74 0.51
CA LEU A 16 -17.45 4.44 1.56
C LEU A 16 -16.81 4.23 2.94
N LEU A 17 -16.45 2.99 3.25
CA LEU A 17 -15.78 2.66 4.52
C LEU A 17 -14.40 3.32 4.62
N ASN A 18 -13.64 3.37 3.51
CA ASN A 18 -12.36 4.07 3.43
C ASN A 18 -12.46 5.57 3.72
N THR A 19 -13.57 6.18 3.34
CA THR A 19 -13.79 7.62 3.56
C THR A 19 -14.40 7.89 4.94
N ALA A 20 -15.31 7.05 5.39
CA ALA A 20 -16.01 7.23 6.66
C ALA A 20 -15.10 7.00 7.88
N LEU A 21 -14.23 5.97 7.84
CA LEU A 21 -13.34 5.66 8.95
C LEU A 21 -12.41 6.81 9.35
N PRO A 22 -11.65 7.44 8.43
CA PRO A 22 -10.82 8.61 8.79
C PRO A 22 -11.63 9.80 9.32
N LEU A 23 -12.86 10.01 8.84
CA LEU A 23 -13.73 11.07 9.32
C LEU A 23 -14.09 10.89 10.81
N ILE A 24 -14.23 9.66 11.27
CA ILE A 24 -14.54 9.33 12.66
C ILE A 24 -13.26 9.32 13.51
N THR A 25 -12.18 8.74 12.99
CA THR A 25 -10.94 8.57 13.75
C THR A 25 -10.09 9.83 13.84
N ALA A 26 -10.10 10.71 12.83
CA ALA A 26 -9.29 11.93 12.85
C ALA A 26 -9.62 12.90 13.99
N PRO A 27 -10.90 13.21 14.28
CA PRO A 27 -11.24 14.06 15.43
C PRO A 27 -10.86 13.43 16.77
N TYR A 28 -11.00 12.11 16.89
CA TYR A 28 -10.59 11.38 18.09
C TYR A 28 -9.07 11.45 18.31
N LEU A 29 -8.30 11.11 17.28
CA LEU A 29 -6.83 11.20 17.32
C LEU A 29 -6.34 12.62 17.61
N SER A 30 -6.97 13.63 17.02
CA SER A 30 -6.62 15.03 17.25
C SER A 30 -6.83 15.44 18.72
N ARG A 31 -7.87 14.94 19.38
CA ARG A 31 -8.13 15.20 20.80
C ARG A 31 -7.18 14.46 21.74
N VAL A 32 -6.85 13.21 21.43
CA VAL A 32 -6.01 12.36 22.29
C VAL A 32 -4.54 12.68 22.15
N LEU A 33 -4.03 12.81 20.92
CA LEU A 33 -2.61 13.07 20.65
C LEU A 33 -2.23 14.55 20.72
N GLY A 34 -3.21 15.44 20.54
CA GLY A 34 -2.98 16.87 20.38
C GLY A 34 -2.43 17.25 19.00
N ALA A 35 -2.59 18.51 18.63
CA ALA A 35 -2.24 19.02 17.30
C ALA A 35 -0.74 18.87 16.98
N SER A 36 0.15 19.05 17.98
CA SER A 36 1.60 18.98 17.80
C SER A 36 2.05 17.56 17.42
N ASN A 37 1.61 16.54 18.15
CA ASN A 37 2.02 15.15 17.88
C ASN A 37 1.41 14.60 16.58
N LEU A 38 0.17 15.04 16.28
CA LEU A 38 -0.47 14.71 15.01
C LEU A 38 0.29 15.35 13.83
N GLY A 39 0.77 16.59 14.00
CA GLY A 39 1.63 17.25 13.00
C GLY A 39 2.94 16.53 12.76
N ILE A 40 3.61 16.06 13.81
CA ILE A 40 4.85 15.28 13.71
C ILE A 40 4.60 13.96 12.97
N PHE A 41 3.55 13.24 13.33
CA PHE A 41 3.17 12.00 12.65
C PHE A 41 2.86 12.25 11.17
N SER A 42 2.06 13.27 10.85
CA SER A 42 1.70 13.60 9.47
C SER A 42 2.93 14.00 8.64
N TYR A 43 3.86 14.76 9.22
CA TYR A 43 5.10 15.13 8.55
C TYR A 43 5.95 13.90 8.22
N THR A 44 6.22 13.04 9.21
CA THR A 44 7.03 11.84 9.00
C THR A 44 6.37 10.86 8.05
N SER A 45 5.06 10.67 8.14
CA SER A 45 4.27 9.82 7.24
C SER A 45 4.28 10.34 5.80
N SER A 46 4.21 11.67 5.60
CA SER A 46 4.33 12.25 4.26
C SER A 46 5.70 11.97 3.64
N MET A 47 6.77 12.04 4.44
CA MET A 47 8.11 11.70 3.95
C MET A 47 8.20 10.24 3.50
N VAL A 48 7.71 9.31 4.31
CA VAL A 48 7.68 7.87 3.95
C VAL A 48 6.84 7.64 2.70
N SER A 49 5.71 8.35 2.56
CA SER A 49 4.84 8.24 1.39
C SER A 49 5.55 8.61 0.08
N TYR A 50 6.47 9.57 0.09
CA TYR A 50 7.30 9.85 -1.09
C TYR A 50 8.21 8.67 -1.44
N PHE A 51 8.85 8.06 -0.44
CA PHE A 51 9.70 6.89 -0.67
C PHE A 51 8.89 5.68 -1.16
N THR A 52 7.72 5.43 -0.59
CA THR A 52 6.83 4.34 -1.06
C THR A 52 6.31 4.58 -2.47
N LEU A 53 6.06 5.82 -2.86
CA LEU A 53 5.70 6.17 -4.22
C LEU A 53 6.81 5.78 -5.21
N PHE A 54 8.06 6.06 -4.89
CA PHE A 54 9.19 5.61 -5.70
C PHE A 54 9.38 4.09 -5.66
N ALA A 55 9.15 3.43 -4.53
CA ALA A 55 9.25 1.98 -4.41
C ALA A 55 8.22 1.24 -5.29
N MET A 56 7.01 1.79 -5.43
CA MET A 56 5.96 1.19 -6.26
C MET A 56 6.05 1.54 -7.75
N LEU A 57 6.65 2.65 -8.10
CA LEU A 57 7.02 3.22 -9.42
C LEU A 57 6.30 2.61 -10.64
N GLY A 58 4.96 2.67 -10.64
CA GLY A 58 4.15 2.14 -11.74
C GLY A 58 3.94 0.62 -11.75
N THR A 59 4.57 -0.13 -10.83
CA THR A 59 4.49 -1.58 -10.73
C THR A 59 3.03 -2.05 -10.62
N MET A 60 2.18 -1.31 -9.92
CA MET A 60 0.77 -1.62 -9.75
C MET A 60 0.03 -1.68 -11.10
N ASN A 61 0.19 -0.65 -11.94
CA ASN A 61 -0.49 -0.56 -13.23
C ASN A 61 0.11 -1.52 -14.26
N TYR A 62 1.44 -1.57 -14.33
CA TYR A 62 2.16 -2.45 -15.25
C TYR A 62 1.90 -3.93 -14.91
N GLY A 63 2.03 -4.29 -13.64
CA GLY A 63 1.79 -5.65 -13.16
C GLY A 63 0.36 -6.12 -13.41
N THR A 64 -0.63 -5.28 -13.10
CA THR A 64 -2.04 -5.60 -13.35
C THR A 64 -2.30 -5.89 -14.84
N ARG A 65 -1.79 -5.04 -15.74
CA ARG A 65 -1.96 -5.23 -17.19
C ARG A 65 -1.24 -6.47 -17.70
N SER A 66 0.00 -6.69 -17.28
CA SER A 66 0.81 -7.82 -17.72
C SER A 66 0.22 -9.16 -17.27
N ILE A 67 -0.28 -9.25 -16.04
CA ILE A 67 -0.97 -10.44 -15.54
C ILE A 67 -2.31 -10.66 -16.25
N ALA A 68 -3.08 -9.59 -16.52
CA ALA A 68 -4.32 -9.70 -17.27
C ALA A 68 -4.11 -10.23 -18.69
N ALA A 69 -3.03 -9.83 -19.36
CA ALA A 69 -2.68 -10.30 -20.69
C ALA A 69 -2.24 -11.78 -20.73
N THR A 70 -1.82 -12.36 -19.59
CA THR A 70 -1.30 -13.72 -19.49
C THR A 70 -2.23 -14.66 -18.69
N GLN A 71 -3.51 -14.32 -18.53
CA GLN A 71 -4.44 -15.09 -17.69
C GLN A 71 -4.62 -16.53 -18.13
N ASP A 72 -4.59 -16.80 -19.45
CA ASP A 72 -4.90 -18.12 -20.02
C ASP A 72 -3.73 -19.10 -19.96
N ASN A 73 -2.49 -18.60 -19.80
CA ASN A 73 -1.28 -19.43 -19.76
C ASN A 73 -0.58 -19.34 -18.40
N LYS A 74 -0.66 -20.43 -17.62
CA LYS A 74 -0.09 -20.50 -16.27
C LYS A 74 1.43 -20.32 -16.24
N ASP A 75 2.15 -20.90 -17.19
CA ASP A 75 3.63 -20.87 -17.20
C ASP A 75 4.12 -19.47 -17.56
N GLN A 76 3.52 -18.85 -18.55
CA GLN A 76 3.82 -17.48 -18.94
C GLN A 76 3.48 -16.49 -17.82
N ARG A 77 2.34 -16.65 -17.17
CA ARG A 77 1.94 -15.83 -16.01
C ARG A 77 2.91 -15.96 -14.86
N SER A 78 3.40 -17.18 -14.56
CA SER A 78 4.39 -17.40 -13.49
C SER A 78 5.71 -16.69 -13.79
N ARG A 79 6.16 -16.74 -15.03
CA ARG A 79 7.38 -16.04 -15.47
C ARG A 79 7.23 -14.52 -15.33
N VAL A 80 6.14 -13.96 -15.86
CA VAL A 80 5.84 -12.52 -15.76
C VAL A 80 5.73 -12.08 -14.31
N PHE A 81 5.12 -12.90 -13.45
CA PHE A 81 5.06 -12.63 -12.01
C PHE A 81 6.46 -12.53 -11.40
N CYS A 82 7.34 -13.51 -11.65
CA CYS A 82 8.69 -13.50 -11.10
C CYS A 82 9.51 -12.29 -11.58
N GLU A 83 9.39 -11.93 -12.86
CA GLU A 83 10.10 -10.77 -13.43
C GLU A 83 9.66 -9.46 -12.79
N ILE A 84 8.35 -9.22 -12.68
CA ILE A 84 7.82 -7.99 -12.08
C ILE A 84 8.11 -7.93 -10.59
N TYR A 85 7.99 -9.06 -9.88
CA TYR A 85 8.25 -9.12 -8.45
C TYR A 85 9.73 -8.92 -8.12
N ALA A 86 10.64 -9.48 -8.93
CA ALA A 86 12.08 -9.24 -8.79
C ALA A 86 12.44 -7.77 -9.00
N LEU A 87 11.84 -7.12 -10.00
CA LEU A 87 11.99 -5.69 -10.23
C LEU A 87 11.48 -4.88 -9.03
N GLN A 88 10.29 -5.20 -8.53
CA GLN A 88 9.71 -4.54 -7.35
C GLN A 88 10.60 -4.68 -6.13
N LEU A 89 11.12 -5.87 -5.84
CA LEU A 89 12.04 -6.11 -4.72
C LEU A 89 13.34 -5.32 -4.88
N SER A 90 13.91 -5.26 -6.09
CA SER A 90 15.14 -4.52 -6.36
C SER A 90 14.96 -3.02 -6.13
N VAL A 91 13.89 -2.44 -6.69
CA VAL A 91 13.58 -1.00 -6.51
C VAL A 91 13.28 -0.71 -5.05
N SER A 92 12.46 -1.53 -4.38
CA SER A 92 12.14 -1.36 -2.96
C SER A 92 13.38 -1.47 -2.08
N GLY A 93 14.33 -2.36 -2.41
CA GLY A 93 15.61 -2.49 -1.72
C GLY A 93 16.46 -1.22 -1.84
N ILE A 94 16.54 -0.62 -3.03
CA ILE A 94 17.24 0.64 -3.25
C ILE A 94 16.57 1.75 -2.43
N VAL A 95 15.26 1.87 -2.50
CA VAL A 95 14.48 2.87 -1.75
C VAL A 95 14.66 2.69 -0.25
N PHE A 96 14.68 1.45 0.23
CA PHE A 96 14.95 1.15 1.65
C PHE A 96 16.31 1.68 2.11
N VAL A 97 17.37 1.45 1.32
CA VAL A 97 18.72 1.96 1.62
C VAL A 97 18.75 3.50 1.61
N LEU A 98 18.10 4.12 0.63
CA LEU A 98 17.99 5.58 0.55
C LEU A 98 17.21 6.14 1.75
N TYR A 99 16.17 5.48 2.21
CA TYR A 99 15.42 5.90 3.39
C TYR A 99 16.25 5.76 4.67
N LEU A 100 17.04 4.70 4.81
CA LEU A 100 17.98 4.56 5.92
C LEU A 100 19.03 5.69 5.92
N ALA A 101 19.59 6.02 4.76
CA ALA A 101 20.50 7.15 4.63
C ALA A 101 19.83 8.47 5.02
N TYR A 102 18.58 8.69 4.58
CA TYR A 102 17.80 9.86 4.99
C TYR A 102 17.59 9.93 6.51
N LEU A 103 17.27 8.80 7.17
CA LEU A 103 17.10 8.74 8.62
C LEU A 103 18.39 9.09 9.38
N LEU A 104 19.54 8.64 8.88
CA LEU A 104 20.84 8.88 9.52
C LEU A 104 21.30 10.32 9.35
N LEU A 105 21.08 10.93 8.18
CA LEU A 105 21.62 12.23 7.82
C LEU A 105 20.71 13.41 8.22
N PHE A 106 19.39 13.23 8.07
CA PHE A 106 18.44 14.34 8.17
C PHE A 106 17.47 14.24 9.34
N CYS A 107 17.19 13.05 9.86
CA CYS A 107 16.14 12.85 10.84
C CYS A 107 16.69 12.73 12.27
N SER A 108 17.15 13.84 12.87
CA SER A 108 17.67 13.83 14.26
C SER A 108 16.54 13.92 15.31
N ARG A 109 15.51 14.72 15.06
CA ARG A 109 14.50 15.08 16.07
C ARG A 109 13.37 14.07 16.27
N TYR A 110 12.95 13.37 15.19
CA TYR A 110 11.82 12.44 15.22
C TYR A 110 12.18 11.03 14.78
N LYS A 111 13.41 10.64 15.07
CA LYS A 111 14.05 9.40 14.61
C LYS A 111 13.26 8.14 14.97
N LEU A 112 12.68 8.08 16.17
CA LEU A 112 11.90 6.95 16.64
C LEU A 112 10.64 6.71 15.79
N ILE A 113 9.87 7.77 15.53
CA ILE A 113 8.63 7.66 14.74
C ILE A 113 8.96 7.30 13.30
N ALA A 114 9.98 7.93 12.73
CA ALA A 114 10.42 7.65 11.37
C ALA A 114 10.99 6.22 11.23
N CYS A 115 11.67 5.69 12.25
CA CYS A 115 12.13 4.29 12.28
C CYS A 115 10.96 3.30 12.30
N ILE A 116 9.91 3.57 13.06
CA ILE A 116 8.71 2.71 13.07
C ILE A 116 8.07 2.66 11.68
N GLN A 117 8.07 3.77 10.97
CA GLN A 117 7.49 3.87 9.63
C GLN A 117 8.29 3.13 8.53
N ILE A 118 9.50 2.62 8.82
CA ILE A 118 10.23 1.69 7.94
C ILE A 118 9.35 0.49 7.54
N ILE A 119 8.48 0.05 8.42
CA ILE A 119 7.53 -1.05 8.18
C ILE A 119 6.67 -0.76 6.95
N GLU A 120 6.35 0.50 6.66
CA GLU A 120 5.56 0.87 5.49
C GLU A 120 6.29 0.60 4.17
N ILE A 121 7.59 0.91 4.10
CA ILE A 121 8.45 0.61 2.93
C ILE A 121 8.57 -0.91 2.76
N PHE A 122 8.75 -1.63 3.86
CA PHE A 122 8.83 -3.10 3.83
C PHE A 122 7.51 -3.73 3.37
N SER A 123 6.38 -3.19 3.83
CA SER A 123 5.04 -3.59 3.39
C SER A 123 4.84 -3.36 1.88
N CYS A 124 5.41 -2.27 1.34
CA CYS A 124 5.40 -1.97 -0.09
C CYS A 124 6.14 -3.04 -0.92
N ALA A 125 7.30 -3.50 -0.44
CA ALA A 125 8.09 -4.56 -1.10
C ALA A 125 7.31 -5.89 -1.20
N LEU A 126 6.50 -6.21 -0.19
CA LEU A 126 5.68 -7.42 -0.12
C LEU A 126 4.30 -7.29 -0.78
N ASN A 127 3.97 -6.13 -1.31
CA ASN A 127 2.64 -5.87 -1.88
C ASN A 127 2.47 -6.52 -3.25
N ILE A 128 1.72 -7.61 -3.30
CA ILE A 128 1.35 -8.34 -4.52
C ILE A 128 -0.10 -8.04 -4.97
N GLY A 129 -0.64 -6.89 -4.59
CA GLY A 129 -2.01 -6.50 -4.92
C GLY A 129 -2.29 -6.52 -6.43
N TRP A 130 -1.33 -6.09 -7.24
CA TRP A 130 -1.42 -6.08 -8.70
C TRP A 130 -1.67 -7.46 -9.33
N LEU A 131 -1.20 -8.56 -8.70
CA LEU A 131 -1.49 -9.92 -9.15
C LEU A 131 -2.99 -10.23 -9.03
N PHE A 132 -3.61 -9.91 -7.91
CA PHE A 132 -5.03 -10.18 -7.66
C PHE A 132 -5.92 -9.28 -8.52
N PHE A 133 -5.52 -8.04 -8.77
CA PHE A 133 -6.22 -7.15 -9.68
C PHE A 133 -6.12 -7.65 -11.12
N GLY A 134 -4.95 -8.09 -11.56
CA GLY A 134 -4.73 -8.67 -12.89
C GLY A 134 -5.50 -9.97 -13.13
N LEU A 135 -5.71 -10.78 -12.08
CA LEU A 135 -6.54 -12.01 -12.13
C LEU A 135 -8.03 -11.75 -11.95
N GLU A 136 -8.48 -10.51 -11.87
CA GLU A 136 -9.87 -10.10 -11.62
C GLU A 136 -10.47 -10.69 -10.33
N LYS A 137 -9.63 -11.14 -9.38
CA LYS A 137 -10.06 -11.67 -8.09
C LYS A 137 -10.32 -10.57 -7.06
N PHE A 138 -11.10 -9.57 -7.46
CA PHE A 138 -11.43 -8.39 -6.62
C PHE A 138 -12.03 -8.76 -5.27
N LYS A 139 -12.86 -9.80 -5.21
CA LYS A 139 -13.49 -10.24 -3.97
C LYS A 139 -12.47 -10.57 -2.87
N VAL A 140 -11.39 -11.27 -3.22
CA VAL A 140 -10.34 -11.65 -2.26
C VAL A 140 -9.63 -10.42 -1.72
N THR A 141 -9.24 -9.50 -2.59
CA THR A 141 -8.52 -8.27 -2.21
C THR A 141 -9.38 -7.35 -1.35
N VAL A 142 -10.63 -7.13 -1.77
CA VAL A 142 -11.58 -6.27 -1.05
C VAL A 142 -11.89 -6.86 0.33
N THR A 143 -12.21 -8.16 0.42
CA THR A 143 -12.52 -8.81 1.69
C THR A 143 -11.34 -8.76 2.66
N ARG A 144 -10.12 -9.08 2.19
CA ARG A 144 -8.90 -8.97 3.00
C ARG A 144 -8.70 -7.55 3.53
N ASN A 145 -8.79 -6.56 2.66
CA ASN A 145 -8.58 -5.17 3.04
C ASN A 145 -9.67 -4.64 3.98
N MET A 146 -10.92 -5.09 3.82
CA MET A 146 -12.01 -4.78 4.76
C MET A 146 -11.74 -5.37 6.14
N ILE A 147 -11.34 -6.64 6.22
CA ILE A 147 -11.04 -7.31 7.50
C ILE A 147 -9.90 -6.59 8.23
N ILE A 148 -8.79 -6.32 7.51
CA ILE A 148 -7.65 -5.61 8.11
C ILE A 148 -8.08 -4.25 8.63
N LYS A 149 -8.88 -3.52 7.85
CA LYS A 149 -9.29 -2.15 8.21
C LYS A 149 -10.23 -2.11 9.42
N VAL A 150 -11.17 -3.06 9.50
CA VAL A 150 -12.07 -3.19 10.67
C VAL A 150 -11.30 -3.63 11.92
N ALA A 151 -10.26 -4.47 11.76
CA ALA A 151 -9.43 -4.91 12.88
C ALA A 151 -8.47 -3.83 13.41
N THR A 152 -8.18 -2.80 12.60
CA THR A 152 -7.21 -1.73 12.94
C THR A 152 -7.86 -0.47 13.54
N VAL A 153 -9.19 -0.42 13.57
CA VAL A 153 -10.01 0.66 14.15
C VAL A 153 -10.49 0.29 15.53
#